data_109de546bf3bd36d24ed6bf02142968e
#
_entry.id   109de546bf3bd36d24ed6bf02142968e
#
_cell.length_a   1.000
_cell.length_b   1.000
_cell.length_c   1.000
_cell.angle_alpha   90.00
_cell.angle_beta   90.00
_cell.angle_gamma   90.00
#
_symmetry.space_group_name_H-M   'P 1'
#
loop_
_entity.id
_entity.type
_entity.pdbx_description
1 polymer ?
#
loop_
_entity_poly.entity_id
_entity_poly.type
_entity_poly.pdbx_seq_one_letter_code
_entity_poly.pdbx_strand_id
1 'polypeptide(L)'
;MPIYKAPVEDVNFLLNDVFQIDRYDNLAGFSDASSDVREAILGEAAKLAEEVLQPLNRVGDLEGCKRADDGSVTTPKGFKDAFKQVAEGGWLGLSAPTEFGGQGLPVTLSQAVNEFQISANMAFSMYGGLTMGATAALIVHGSPEQKKTYVPKMVAGEWTGTMNLTEPHCGTDLGMLRTKAVRQSDGSFKITGTKIFISAGEHDLADNIIHLVLARIEGAPAGIKGVSLFVVPKFLVNPDGSVGARNGVVCGSIEHKMGIHGNSTCVMNYDSATGWLIGEENKGMQGMFVMMNEARLGVAVQGLAQSEVAYQNAVAYARERIQGRSLTGVKAPDKQADPIIVHPDVRRTLLSIRAFNEAARAFVMWTALKSDVAHRSEDPKDRQAADDHMGLMTPVLKGFLTDYGFANAVQAQQMYGGHGYIAEQGMEQFVRDARIAMIYEGANGIQALDLVGRKLPRDGGRAIMAFFGEVMAFAKENGGDEALKPFIAPLSASLGHLQQATTWLMQNAMAKPDNAGAAATDYLHLFGFVALGYMWAKMAKVTNAKIAESGATPYLSTKLVTGRFFMERMLPETAANLARIQAGCATIMELPAEAF
;
A
#
# COMPACT_ATOMS: atom_id res chain seq x y z
N MET A 1 12.81 2.99 -23.19
CA MET A 1 12.19 3.53 -21.95
C MET A 1 11.36 2.41 -21.33
N PRO A 2 11.25 2.34 -20.01
CA PRO A 2 10.39 1.36 -19.37
C PRO A 2 8.95 1.43 -19.88
N ILE A 3 8.30 0.27 -19.90
CA ILE A 3 6.88 0.10 -20.29
C ILE A 3 6.13 -0.56 -19.14
N TYR A 4 4.81 -0.45 -19.16
CA TYR A 4 3.94 -1.12 -18.21
C TYR A 4 2.75 -1.74 -18.95
N LYS A 5 2.33 -2.91 -18.49
CA LYS A 5 1.09 -3.59 -18.87
C LYS A 5 0.34 -4.01 -17.62
N ALA A 6 -0.89 -3.57 -17.50
CA ALA A 6 -1.72 -3.92 -16.36
C ALA A 6 -2.04 -5.44 -16.36
N PRO A 7 -1.88 -6.13 -15.22
CA PRO A 7 -2.10 -7.59 -15.12
C PRO A 7 -3.60 -7.95 -15.02
N VAL A 8 -4.41 -7.50 -15.98
CA VAL A 8 -5.89 -7.64 -15.97
C VAL A 8 -6.33 -9.11 -15.87
N GLU A 9 -5.65 -10.02 -16.60
CA GLU A 9 -5.95 -11.46 -16.54
C GLU A 9 -5.78 -12.03 -15.13
N ASP A 10 -4.70 -11.64 -14.44
CA ASP A 10 -4.41 -12.10 -13.09
C ASP A 10 -5.40 -11.52 -12.06
N VAL A 11 -5.77 -10.25 -12.21
CA VAL A 11 -6.80 -9.60 -11.39
C VAL A 11 -8.16 -10.29 -11.56
N ASN A 12 -8.58 -10.53 -12.80
CA ASN A 12 -9.84 -11.24 -13.09
C ASN A 12 -9.85 -12.66 -12.50
N PHE A 13 -8.75 -13.39 -12.61
CA PHE A 13 -8.61 -14.72 -11.98
C PHE A 13 -8.78 -14.64 -10.46
N LEU A 14 -8.19 -13.64 -9.81
CA LEU A 14 -8.33 -13.48 -8.36
C LEU A 14 -9.75 -13.11 -7.96
N LEU A 15 -10.36 -12.13 -8.61
CA LEU A 15 -11.69 -11.64 -8.27
C LEU A 15 -12.77 -12.70 -8.55
N ASN A 16 -12.74 -13.30 -9.73
CA ASN A 16 -13.82 -14.18 -10.17
C ASN A 16 -13.66 -15.62 -9.68
N ASP A 17 -12.43 -16.15 -9.75
CA ASP A 17 -12.20 -17.59 -9.50
C ASP A 17 -11.72 -17.84 -8.05
N VAL A 18 -10.74 -17.08 -7.56
CA VAL A 18 -10.14 -17.34 -6.23
C VAL A 18 -11.00 -16.82 -5.10
N PHE A 19 -11.44 -15.56 -5.19
CA PHE A 19 -12.24 -14.91 -4.14
C PHE A 19 -13.74 -15.00 -4.41
N GLN A 20 -14.14 -15.27 -5.65
CA GLN A 20 -15.54 -15.47 -6.06
C GLN A 20 -16.43 -14.33 -5.53
N ILE A 21 -16.06 -13.08 -5.87
CA ILE A 21 -16.68 -11.91 -5.24
C ILE A 21 -18.17 -11.79 -5.48
N ASP A 22 -18.73 -12.47 -6.47
CA ASP A 22 -20.17 -12.57 -6.70
C ASP A 22 -20.92 -13.24 -5.52
N ARG A 23 -20.21 -13.95 -4.63
CA ARG A 23 -20.80 -14.49 -3.39
C ARG A 23 -21.15 -13.41 -2.37
N TYR A 24 -20.71 -12.19 -2.59
CA TYR A 24 -20.93 -11.05 -1.70
C TYR A 24 -21.99 -10.08 -2.24
N ASP A 25 -22.87 -10.56 -3.14
CA ASP A 25 -23.96 -9.74 -3.74
C ASP A 25 -24.90 -9.11 -2.71
N ASN A 26 -24.95 -9.68 -1.51
CA ASN A 26 -25.67 -9.12 -0.37
C ASN A 26 -24.99 -7.88 0.25
N LEU A 27 -23.74 -7.57 -0.12
CA LEU A 27 -23.07 -6.36 0.32
C LEU A 27 -23.37 -5.22 -0.66
N ALA A 28 -23.63 -4.03 -0.14
CA ALA A 28 -23.91 -2.84 -0.94
C ALA A 28 -22.81 -2.59 -1.98
N GLY A 29 -23.16 -2.35 -3.26
CA GLY A 29 -22.26 -2.06 -4.36
C GLY A 29 -21.62 -3.31 -5.02
N PHE A 30 -21.79 -4.52 -4.47
CA PHE A 30 -21.26 -5.73 -5.11
C PHE A 30 -22.13 -6.19 -6.28
N SER A 31 -23.46 -6.11 -6.15
CA SER A 31 -24.39 -6.37 -7.25
C SER A 31 -24.18 -5.45 -8.45
N ASP A 32 -23.74 -4.20 -8.21
CA ASP A 32 -23.45 -3.22 -9.26
C ASP A 32 -22.10 -3.50 -9.96
N ALA A 33 -21.22 -4.26 -9.30
CA ALA A 33 -19.92 -4.69 -9.81
C ALA A 33 -20.01 -6.10 -10.44
N SER A 34 -20.95 -6.33 -11.36
CA SER A 34 -21.05 -7.60 -12.10
C SER A 34 -19.75 -7.93 -12.84
N SER A 35 -19.56 -9.19 -13.28
CA SER A 35 -18.36 -9.62 -14.00
C SER A 35 -18.05 -8.74 -15.21
N ASP A 36 -19.07 -8.41 -16.01
CA ASP A 36 -18.91 -7.56 -17.19
C ASP A 36 -18.50 -6.13 -16.84
N VAL A 37 -19.08 -5.58 -15.75
CA VAL A 37 -18.74 -4.24 -15.24
C VAL A 37 -17.30 -4.23 -14.72
N ARG A 38 -16.88 -5.25 -13.99
CA ARG A 38 -15.49 -5.38 -13.50
C ARG A 38 -14.51 -5.44 -14.66
N GLU A 39 -14.79 -6.26 -15.68
CA GLU A 39 -13.94 -6.37 -16.86
C GLU A 39 -13.82 -5.04 -17.61
N ALA A 40 -14.91 -4.31 -17.78
CA ALA A 40 -14.91 -3.00 -18.41
C ALA A 40 -14.09 -1.98 -17.59
N ILE A 41 -14.30 -1.91 -16.28
CA ILE A 41 -13.54 -1.00 -15.38
C ILE A 41 -12.05 -1.33 -15.43
N LEU A 42 -11.67 -2.59 -15.31
CA LEU A 42 -10.26 -3.00 -15.33
C LEU A 42 -9.63 -2.72 -16.70
N GLY A 43 -10.37 -2.90 -17.80
CA GLY A 43 -9.91 -2.57 -19.15
C GLY A 43 -9.66 -1.08 -19.34
N GLU A 44 -10.57 -0.21 -18.90
CA GLU A 44 -10.40 1.24 -18.98
C GLU A 44 -9.32 1.75 -18.01
N ALA A 45 -9.23 1.18 -16.80
CA ALA A 45 -8.15 1.48 -15.86
C ALA A 45 -6.77 1.10 -16.43
N ALA A 46 -6.67 -0.04 -17.13
CA ALA A 46 -5.46 -0.46 -17.82
C ALA A 46 -5.05 0.55 -18.90
N LYS A 47 -5.97 0.99 -19.75
CA LYS A 47 -5.70 2.03 -20.77
C LYS A 47 -5.23 3.33 -20.14
N LEU A 48 -5.91 3.83 -19.12
CA LEU A 48 -5.50 5.02 -18.38
C LEU A 48 -4.07 4.89 -17.85
N ALA A 49 -3.77 3.77 -17.21
CA ALA A 49 -2.45 3.49 -16.64
C ALA A 49 -1.36 3.42 -17.73
N GLU A 50 -1.60 2.67 -18.80
CA GLU A 50 -0.62 2.38 -19.85
C GLU A 50 -0.40 3.56 -20.80
N GLU A 51 -1.47 4.25 -21.18
CA GLU A 51 -1.44 5.26 -22.25
C GLU A 51 -1.31 6.69 -21.75
N VAL A 52 -1.78 6.96 -20.53
CA VAL A 52 -1.79 8.32 -19.95
C VAL A 52 -0.75 8.46 -18.83
N LEU A 53 -0.78 7.58 -17.82
CA LEU A 53 0.05 7.76 -16.63
C LEU A 53 1.49 7.28 -16.80
N GLN A 54 1.70 6.13 -17.45
CA GLN A 54 3.02 5.55 -17.64
C GLN A 54 3.96 6.47 -18.46
N PRO A 55 3.54 7.09 -19.57
CA PRO A 55 4.41 8.02 -20.31
C PRO A 55 4.89 9.22 -19.46
N LEU A 56 4.11 9.62 -18.47
CA LEU A 56 4.42 10.74 -17.59
C LEU A 56 5.35 10.37 -16.43
N ASN A 57 5.58 9.07 -16.16
CA ASN A 57 6.42 8.64 -15.04
C ASN A 57 7.84 9.17 -15.15
N ARG A 58 8.47 9.05 -16.32
CA ARG A 58 9.81 9.57 -16.54
C ARG A 58 9.84 11.09 -16.64
N VAL A 59 8.80 11.71 -17.20
CA VAL A 59 8.66 13.19 -17.22
C VAL A 59 8.65 13.71 -15.80
N GLY A 60 7.84 13.11 -14.92
CA GLY A 60 7.76 13.47 -13.51
C GLY A 60 9.09 13.36 -12.77
N ASP A 61 9.85 12.31 -13.03
CA ASP A 61 11.16 12.09 -12.41
C ASP A 61 12.21 13.12 -12.86
N LEU A 62 12.24 13.44 -14.15
CA LEU A 62 13.23 14.36 -14.72
C LEU A 62 12.93 15.82 -14.43
N GLU A 63 11.66 16.25 -14.50
CA GLU A 63 11.28 17.66 -14.31
C GLU A 63 11.10 18.00 -12.83
N GLY A 64 10.52 17.10 -12.05
CA GLY A 64 10.11 17.34 -10.67
C GLY A 64 9.08 18.47 -10.53
N CYS A 65 8.66 18.72 -9.30
CA CYS A 65 7.81 19.86 -8.96
C CYS A 65 8.65 21.11 -8.76
N LYS A 66 8.08 22.30 -9.06
CA LYS A 66 8.76 23.61 -8.94
C LYS A 66 7.95 24.55 -8.05
N ARG A 67 8.60 25.05 -7.00
CA ARG A 67 8.01 26.05 -6.11
C ARG A 67 8.41 27.46 -6.57
N ALA A 68 7.43 28.35 -6.66
CA ALA A 68 7.64 29.79 -6.92
C ALA A 68 7.79 30.58 -5.60
N ASP A 69 8.23 31.83 -5.70
CA ASP A 69 8.48 32.69 -4.54
C ASP A 69 7.22 33.00 -3.71
N ASP A 70 6.06 32.99 -4.34
CA ASP A 70 4.75 33.18 -3.69
C ASP A 70 4.27 31.92 -2.92
N GLY A 71 5.04 30.84 -2.96
CA GLY A 71 4.72 29.56 -2.31
C GLY A 71 3.85 28.63 -3.16
N SER A 72 3.44 29.00 -4.35
CA SER A 72 2.75 28.10 -5.28
C SER A 72 3.69 27.03 -5.81
N VAL A 73 3.14 25.85 -6.16
CA VAL A 73 3.91 24.73 -6.71
C VAL A 73 3.29 24.30 -8.03
N THR A 74 4.12 24.25 -9.06
CA THR A 74 3.76 23.71 -10.38
C THR A 74 4.22 22.26 -10.47
N THR A 75 3.31 21.39 -10.90
CA THR A 75 3.59 19.97 -11.16
C THR A 75 4.26 19.77 -12.52
N PRO A 76 4.88 18.59 -12.79
CA PRO A 76 5.49 18.31 -14.08
C PRO A 76 4.52 18.41 -15.25
N LYS A 77 5.05 18.66 -16.44
CA LYS A 77 4.27 18.77 -17.68
C LYS A 77 3.39 17.55 -17.89
N GLY A 78 2.11 17.78 -18.22
CA GLY A 78 1.11 16.76 -18.50
C GLY A 78 0.39 16.22 -17.25
N PHE A 79 0.90 16.47 -16.03
CA PHE A 79 0.24 15.99 -14.80
C PHE A 79 -1.15 16.62 -14.62
N LYS A 80 -1.30 17.90 -14.92
CA LYS A 80 -2.59 18.58 -14.80
C LYS A 80 -3.67 17.99 -15.73
N ASP A 81 -3.31 17.72 -16.98
CA ASP A 81 -4.22 17.12 -17.95
C ASP A 81 -4.54 15.66 -17.58
N ALA A 82 -3.56 14.90 -17.10
CA ALA A 82 -3.77 13.55 -16.62
C ALA A 82 -4.66 13.50 -15.37
N PHE A 83 -4.48 14.43 -14.43
CA PHE A 83 -5.31 14.49 -13.23
C PHE A 83 -6.77 14.85 -13.58
N LYS A 84 -6.97 15.75 -14.53
CA LYS A 84 -8.29 16.07 -15.07
C LYS A 84 -8.98 14.81 -15.65
N GLN A 85 -8.25 14.01 -16.44
CA GLN A 85 -8.80 12.74 -16.96
C GLN A 85 -9.14 11.75 -15.85
N VAL A 86 -8.32 11.66 -14.79
CA VAL A 86 -8.61 10.82 -13.62
C VAL A 86 -9.86 11.30 -12.90
N ALA A 87 -10.02 12.61 -12.71
CA ALA A 87 -11.18 13.21 -12.06
C ALA A 87 -12.46 13.03 -12.90
N GLU A 88 -12.44 13.40 -14.19
CA GLU A 88 -13.56 13.26 -15.11
C GLU A 88 -13.98 11.80 -15.33
N GLY A 89 -13.04 10.85 -15.26
CA GLY A 89 -13.31 9.42 -15.31
C GLY A 89 -13.91 8.84 -14.02
N GLY A 90 -14.03 9.63 -12.96
CA GLY A 90 -14.60 9.20 -11.68
C GLY A 90 -13.73 8.24 -10.87
N TRP A 91 -12.43 8.13 -11.20
CA TRP A 91 -11.52 7.16 -10.59
C TRP A 91 -11.26 7.41 -9.09
N LEU A 92 -11.37 8.65 -8.64
CA LEU A 92 -11.22 9.01 -7.22
C LEU A 92 -12.43 8.61 -6.38
N GLY A 93 -13.59 8.49 -7.00
CA GLY A 93 -14.86 8.17 -6.35
C GLY A 93 -15.31 6.71 -6.49
N LEU A 94 -14.45 5.81 -7.02
CA LEU A 94 -14.84 4.44 -7.38
C LEU A 94 -15.51 3.68 -6.21
N SER A 95 -14.94 3.74 -5.01
CA SER A 95 -15.49 3.11 -3.80
C SER A 95 -16.19 4.07 -2.84
N ALA A 96 -16.19 5.37 -3.13
CA ALA A 96 -16.86 6.37 -2.30
C ALA A 96 -18.38 6.21 -2.35
N PRO A 97 -19.11 6.56 -1.27
CA PRO A 97 -20.57 6.46 -1.22
C PRO A 97 -21.27 7.30 -2.29
N THR A 98 -22.35 6.75 -2.84
CA THR A 98 -23.15 7.39 -3.90
C THR A 98 -23.82 8.69 -3.44
N GLU A 99 -24.13 8.82 -2.16
CA GLU A 99 -24.69 10.06 -1.58
C GLU A 99 -23.75 11.27 -1.70
N PHE A 100 -22.44 11.04 -1.91
CA PHE A 100 -21.44 12.08 -2.14
C PHE A 100 -20.94 12.13 -3.59
N GLY A 101 -21.65 11.47 -4.52
CA GLY A 101 -21.29 11.44 -5.94
C GLY A 101 -20.27 10.36 -6.30
N GLY A 102 -19.95 9.44 -5.38
CA GLY A 102 -19.13 8.25 -5.65
C GLY A 102 -19.92 7.15 -6.39
N GLN A 103 -19.21 6.09 -6.78
CA GLN A 103 -19.82 4.96 -7.50
C GLN A 103 -20.24 3.82 -6.56
N GLY A 104 -19.84 3.84 -5.29
CA GLY A 104 -20.21 2.85 -4.27
C GLY A 104 -19.66 1.44 -4.50
N LEU A 105 -18.76 1.26 -5.47
CA LEU A 105 -18.22 -0.05 -5.85
C LEU A 105 -17.28 -0.64 -4.76
N PRO A 106 -16.98 -1.94 -4.82
CA PRO A 106 -16.12 -2.58 -3.83
C PRO A 106 -14.71 -1.96 -3.72
N VAL A 107 -14.22 -1.81 -2.49
CA VAL A 107 -12.82 -1.40 -2.21
C VAL A 107 -11.84 -2.38 -2.86
N THR A 108 -12.21 -3.67 -2.91
CA THR A 108 -11.41 -4.71 -3.58
C THR A 108 -11.13 -4.37 -5.05
N LEU A 109 -12.12 -3.89 -5.79
CA LEU A 109 -11.95 -3.44 -7.18
C LEU A 109 -11.13 -2.15 -7.27
N SER A 110 -11.37 -1.21 -6.36
CA SER A 110 -10.60 0.04 -6.26
C SER A 110 -9.10 -0.21 -6.01
N GLN A 111 -8.74 -1.20 -5.19
CA GLN A 111 -7.34 -1.54 -4.94
C GLN A 111 -6.66 -2.18 -6.17
N ALA A 112 -7.37 -2.93 -7.00
CA ALA A 112 -6.83 -3.41 -8.27
C ALA A 112 -6.52 -2.25 -9.24
N VAL A 113 -7.43 -1.28 -9.35
CA VAL A 113 -7.21 -0.06 -10.13
C VAL A 113 -6.04 0.76 -9.58
N ASN A 114 -5.92 0.87 -8.26
CA ASN A 114 -4.79 1.55 -7.61
C ASN A 114 -3.45 0.87 -7.95
N GLU A 115 -3.38 -0.47 -7.98
CA GLU A 115 -2.16 -1.17 -8.40
C GLU A 115 -1.74 -0.74 -9.81
N PHE A 116 -2.69 -0.64 -10.76
CA PHE A 116 -2.39 -0.23 -12.13
C PHE A 116 -1.85 1.20 -12.20
N GLN A 117 -2.51 2.13 -11.54
CA GLN A 117 -2.11 3.54 -11.53
C GLN A 117 -0.75 3.74 -10.85
N ILE A 118 -0.51 3.08 -9.72
CA ILE A 118 0.76 3.19 -8.97
C ILE A 118 1.91 2.55 -9.75
N SER A 119 1.69 1.40 -10.41
CA SER A 119 2.69 0.75 -11.28
C SER A 119 3.08 1.65 -12.45
N ALA A 120 2.10 2.34 -13.02
CA ALA A 120 2.31 3.25 -14.13
C ALA A 120 3.04 4.53 -13.71
N ASN A 121 2.65 5.15 -12.59
CA ASN A 121 3.24 6.39 -12.10
C ASN A 121 2.98 6.59 -10.59
N MET A 122 3.87 6.09 -9.75
CA MET A 122 3.73 6.16 -8.30
C MET A 122 3.65 7.61 -7.78
N ALA A 123 4.48 8.51 -8.29
CA ALA A 123 4.51 9.90 -7.84
C ALA A 123 3.19 10.62 -8.11
N PHE A 124 2.60 10.42 -9.28
CA PHE A 124 1.30 10.96 -9.67
C PHE A 124 0.16 10.38 -8.83
N SER A 125 0.13 9.06 -8.64
CA SER A 125 -0.97 8.37 -7.94
C SER A 125 -1.14 8.81 -6.48
N MET A 126 -0.10 9.37 -5.87
CA MET A 126 -0.17 9.88 -4.50
C MET A 126 -1.14 11.05 -4.32
N TYR A 127 -1.34 11.89 -5.35
CA TYR A 127 -2.32 13.00 -5.29
C TYR A 127 -3.75 12.47 -5.07
N GLY A 128 -4.12 11.44 -5.85
CA GLY A 128 -5.40 10.75 -5.70
C GLY A 128 -5.51 9.96 -4.41
N GLY A 129 -4.48 9.17 -4.07
CA GLY A 129 -4.47 8.30 -2.89
C GLY A 129 -4.65 9.06 -1.58
N LEU A 130 -3.97 10.21 -1.40
CA LEU A 130 -4.14 11.07 -0.23
C LEU A 130 -5.53 11.71 -0.18
N THR A 131 -6.07 12.08 -1.35
CA THR A 131 -7.44 12.62 -1.45
C THR A 131 -8.48 11.59 -1.01
N MET A 132 -8.38 10.33 -1.48
CA MET A 132 -9.27 9.25 -1.04
C MET A 132 -9.18 9.01 0.47
N GLY A 133 -7.97 9.00 1.04
CA GLY A 133 -7.78 8.84 2.48
C GLY A 133 -8.38 9.99 3.31
N ALA A 134 -8.19 11.24 2.88
CA ALA A 134 -8.79 12.40 3.53
C ALA A 134 -10.32 12.38 3.43
N THR A 135 -10.86 11.98 2.28
CA THR A 135 -12.29 11.79 2.05
C THR A 135 -12.86 10.75 3.02
N ALA A 136 -12.21 9.59 3.17
CA ALA A 136 -12.64 8.55 4.10
C ALA A 136 -12.69 9.06 5.56
N ALA A 137 -11.67 9.80 6.01
CA ALA A 137 -11.65 10.38 7.35
C ALA A 137 -12.79 11.39 7.57
N LEU A 138 -13.11 12.23 6.58
CA LEU A 138 -14.23 13.17 6.64
C LEU A 138 -15.58 12.44 6.64
N ILE A 139 -15.75 11.39 5.85
CA ILE A 139 -16.99 10.57 5.82
C ILE A 139 -17.25 9.95 7.20
N VAL A 140 -16.22 9.44 7.87
CA VAL A 140 -16.39 8.79 9.18
C VAL A 140 -16.58 9.79 10.31
N HIS A 141 -15.77 10.85 10.37
CA HIS A 141 -15.65 11.73 11.54
C HIS A 141 -16.08 13.18 11.32
N GLY A 142 -16.29 13.62 10.08
CA GLY A 142 -16.74 14.98 9.77
C GLY A 142 -18.16 15.25 10.24
N SER A 143 -18.46 16.52 10.60
CA SER A 143 -19.83 16.95 10.83
C SER A 143 -20.67 16.86 9.54
N PRO A 144 -22.02 16.86 9.63
CA PRO A 144 -22.87 16.90 8.43
C PRO A 144 -22.51 18.05 7.47
N GLU A 145 -22.19 19.23 8.02
CA GLU A 145 -21.77 20.41 7.24
C GLU A 145 -20.43 20.20 6.57
N GLN A 146 -19.45 19.62 7.30
CA GLN A 146 -18.14 19.30 6.73
C GLN A 146 -18.25 18.28 5.60
N LYS A 147 -19.02 17.21 5.80
CA LYS A 147 -19.28 16.22 4.76
C LYS A 147 -19.90 16.85 3.52
N LYS A 148 -20.95 17.65 3.69
CA LYS A 148 -21.64 18.34 2.59
C LYS A 148 -20.73 19.31 1.84
N THR A 149 -19.85 20.01 2.56
CA THR A 149 -18.99 21.05 1.99
C THR A 149 -17.81 20.46 1.22
N TYR A 150 -17.13 19.45 1.78
CA TYR A 150 -15.84 19.00 1.26
C TYR A 150 -15.93 17.71 0.44
N VAL A 151 -16.72 16.72 0.91
CA VAL A 151 -16.64 15.35 0.37
C VAL A 151 -17.05 15.27 -1.10
N PRO A 152 -18.17 15.87 -1.58
CA PRO A 152 -18.55 15.77 -2.99
C PRO A 152 -17.49 16.31 -3.94
N LYS A 153 -16.86 17.43 -3.60
CA LYS A 153 -15.82 18.04 -4.43
C LYS A 153 -14.51 17.24 -4.43
N MET A 154 -14.18 16.58 -3.32
CA MET A 154 -13.03 15.69 -3.22
C MET A 154 -13.26 14.38 -3.99
N VAL A 155 -14.46 13.83 -3.93
CA VAL A 155 -14.87 12.65 -4.71
C VAL A 155 -14.83 12.94 -6.21
N ALA A 156 -15.28 14.12 -6.63
CA ALA A 156 -15.23 14.56 -8.02
C ALA A 156 -13.80 14.93 -8.51
N GLY A 157 -12.83 15.05 -7.59
CA GLY A 157 -11.47 15.49 -7.93
C GLY A 157 -11.33 17.00 -8.22
N GLU A 158 -12.38 17.80 -7.98
CA GLU A 158 -12.31 19.26 -8.06
C GLU A 158 -11.37 19.81 -6.96
N TRP A 159 -11.37 19.18 -5.79
CA TRP A 159 -10.49 19.46 -4.67
C TRP A 159 -9.72 18.22 -4.28
N THR A 160 -8.51 18.43 -3.75
CA THR A 160 -7.67 17.34 -3.24
C THR A 160 -7.57 17.37 -1.72
N GLY A 161 -7.09 16.29 -1.13
CA GLY A 161 -6.88 16.17 0.31
C GLY A 161 -5.46 15.80 0.67
N THR A 162 -5.02 16.19 1.87
CA THR A 162 -3.68 15.88 2.39
C THR A 162 -3.71 15.52 3.87
N MET A 163 -2.66 14.84 4.32
CA MET A 163 -2.46 14.41 5.71
C MET A 163 -1.26 15.15 6.32
N ASN A 164 -1.50 15.95 7.38
CA ASN A 164 -0.50 16.84 7.97
C ASN A 164 -0.22 16.46 9.44
N LEU A 165 0.74 15.54 9.64
CA LEU A 165 1.10 15.01 10.96
C LEU A 165 2.46 15.50 11.42
N THR A 166 3.49 15.16 10.65
CA THR A 166 4.90 15.27 10.99
C THR A 166 5.35 16.72 11.15
N GLU A 167 6.15 16.97 12.19
CA GLU A 167 6.81 18.25 12.43
C GLU A 167 8.35 18.05 12.47
N PRO A 168 9.18 19.11 12.36
CA PRO A 168 10.63 18.96 12.28
C PRO A 168 11.27 18.14 13.41
N HIS A 169 10.63 18.08 14.57
CA HIS A 169 11.14 17.39 15.76
C HIS A 169 10.34 16.11 16.13
N CYS A 170 9.28 15.79 15.40
CA CYS A 170 8.50 14.57 15.65
C CYS A 170 7.83 14.01 14.40
N GLY A 171 7.95 12.71 14.21
CA GLY A 171 7.29 11.97 13.12
C GLY A 171 6.67 10.68 13.63
N THR A 172 7.46 9.81 14.24
CA THR A 172 6.99 8.56 14.84
C THR A 172 6.22 8.80 16.15
N ASP A 173 6.75 9.66 17.03
CA ASP A 173 6.09 10.05 18.27
C ASP A 173 5.33 11.38 18.10
N LEU A 174 4.08 11.29 17.65
CA LEU A 174 3.20 12.44 17.47
C LEU A 174 2.71 13.07 18.79
N GLY A 175 2.99 12.44 19.93
CA GLY A 175 2.75 13.06 21.25
C GLY A 175 3.59 14.31 21.49
N MET A 176 4.68 14.48 20.73
CA MET A 176 5.60 15.62 20.82
C MET A 176 5.18 16.82 19.95
N LEU A 177 4.13 16.72 19.12
CA LEU A 177 3.75 17.79 18.20
C LEU A 177 3.43 19.11 18.92
N ARG A 178 3.77 20.24 18.28
CA ARG A 178 3.69 21.61 18.83
C ARG A 178 2.74 22.52 18.08
N THR A 179 2.25 22.15 16.90
CA THR A 179 1.23 22.92 16.17
C THR A 179 0.05 23.19 17.09
N LYS A 180 -0.34 24.47 17.20
CA LYS A 180 -1.37 24.96 18.13
C LYS A 180 -2.68 25.24 17.41
N ALA A 181 -3.78 25.04 18.13
CA ALA A 181 -5.12 25.43 17.71
C ALA A 181 -5.74 26.32 18.80
N VAL A 182 -6.07 27.56 18.46
CA VAL A 182 -6.67 28.54 19.35
C VAL A 182 -8.13 28.75 18.96
N ARG A 183 -9.05 28.43 19.88
CA ARG A 183 -10.50 28.54 19.67
C ARG A 183 -10.92 29.97 19.39
N GLN A 184 -11.85 30.16 18.45
CA GLN A 184 -12.48 31.44 18.15
C GLN A 184 -13.95 31.43 18.59
N SER A 185 -14.55 32.63 18.70
CA SER A 185 -15.95 32.82 19.12
C SER A 185 -16.99 32.26 18.15
N ASP A 186 -16.62 32.07 16.88
CA ASP A 186 -17.47 31.54 15.82
C ASP A 186 -17.40 29.99 15.68
N GLY A 187 -16.68 29.32 16.60
CA GLY A 187 -16.49 27.86 16.58
C GLY A 187 -15.35 27.37 15.70
N SER A 188 -14.70 28.26 14.95
CA SER A 188 -13.46 27.96 14.22
C SER A 188 -12.25 27.95 15.16
N PHE A 189 -11.09 27.56 14.63
CA PHE A 189 -9.81 27.59 15.31
C PHE A 189 -8.77 28.32 14.44
N LYS A 190 -7.83 29.01 15.09
CA LYS A 190 -6.62 29.53 14.46
C LYS A 190 -5.50 28.53 14.66
N ILE A 191 -5.03 27.96 13.57
CA ILE A 191 -3.97 26.96 13.53
C ILE A 191 -2.64 27.64 13.24
N THR A 192 -1.63 27.39 14.09
CA THR A 192 -0.28 27.95 13.94
C THR A 192 0.78 26.89 14.19
N GLY A 193 1.71 26.72 13.25
CA GLY A 193 2.79 25.75 13.32
C GLY A 193 3.34 25.39 11.96
N THR A 194 4.29 24.44 11.94
CA THR A 194 4.94 23.97 10.71
C THR A 194 4.85 22.46 10.62
N LYS A 195 4.38 21.97 9.50
CA LYS A 195 4.34 20.54 9.15
C LYS A 195 5.35 20.26 8.05
N ILE A 196 6.06 19.14 8.13
CA ILE A 196 7.06 18.74 7.14
C ILE A 196 6.71 17.41 6.48
N PHE A 197 7.31 17.16 5.33
CA PHE A 197 7.11 15.94 4.54
C PHE A 197 5.64 15.75 4.09
N ILE A 198 4.95 16.84 3.84
CA ILE A 198 3.54 16.80 3.42
C ILE A 198 3.47 16.54 1.92
N SER A 199 3.16 15.31 1.57
CA SER A 199 2.90 14.91 0.18
C SER A 199 1.67 15.64 -0.35
N ALA A 200 1.76 16.16 -1.57
CA ALA A 200 0.71 16.95 -2.21
C ALA A 200 0.24 18.17 -1.39
N GLY A 201 1.10 18.71 -0.51
CA GLY A 201 0.74 19.84 0.36
C GLY A 201 0.42 21.13 -0.39
N GLU A 202 1.05 21.35 -1.55
CA GLU A 202 0.77 22.43 -2.49
C GLU A 202 0.99 21.93 -3.92
N HIS A 203 0.08 22.26 -4.83
CA HIS A 203 0.14 21.90 -6.24
C HIS A 203 -0.91 22.68 -7.05
N ASP A 204 -0.86 22.53 -8.39
CA ASP A 204 -1.73 23.19 -9.37
C ASP A 204 -2.75 22.26 -10.06
N LEU A 205 -3.00 21.06 -9.49
CA LEU A 205 -3.88 20.03 -10.10
C LEU A 205 -5.37 20.27 -9.81
N ALA A 206 -5.70 20.97 -8.72
CA ALA A 206 -7.05 21.17 -8.24
C ALA A 206 -7.29 22.60 -7.75
N ASP A 207 -8.55 23.03 -7.69
CA ASP A 207 -8.94 24.38 -7.32
C ASP A 207 -8.72 24.68 -5.82
N ASN A 208 -8.78 23.66 -4.98
CA ASN A 208 -8.53 23.76 -3.54
C ASN A 208 -7.82 22.51 -3.01
N ILE A 209 -7.13 22.65 -1.87
CA ILE A 209 -6.48 21.57 -1.15
C ILE A 209 -7.01 21.56 0.28
N ILE A 210 -7.54 20.43 0.72
CA ILE A 210 -8.15 20.24 2.02
C ILE A 210 -7.16 19.52 2.93
N HIS A 211 -6.51 20.26 3.82
CA HIS A 211 -5.51 19.73 4.73
C HIS A 211 -6.18 19.16 5.99
N LEU A 212 -5.96 17.88 6.27
CA LEU A 212 -6.30 17.28 7.56
C LEU A 212 -5.09 17.42 8.50
N VAL A 213 -5.20 18.26 9.51
CA VAL A 213 -4.08 18.73 10.33
C VAL A 213 -4.21 18.27 11.77
N LEU A 214 -3.21 17.58 12.28
CA LEU A 214 -3.08 17.31 13.72
C LEU A 214 -2.52 18.54 14.43
N ALA A 215 -3.25 19.01 15.43
CA ALA A 215 -2.82 20.13 16.26
C ALA A 215 -3.28 19.95 17.71
N ARG A 216 -2.73 20.75 18.60
CA ARG A 216 -3.03 20.75 20.02
C ARG A 216 -3.86 21.99 20.36
N ILE A 217 -5.07 21.79 20.88
CA ILE A 217 -5.90 22.89 21.38
C ILE A 217 -5.19 23.51 22.59
N GLU A 218 -5.26 24.83 22.70
CA GLU A 218 -4.68 25.54 23.85
C GLU A 218 -5.30 25.03 25.17
N GLY A 219 -4.45 24.64 26.12
CA GLY A 219 -4.88 24.03 27.40
C GLY A 219 -5.11 22.50 27.33
N ALA A 220 -4.96 21.85 26.18
CA ALA A 220 -5.11 20.39 26.07
C ALA A 220 -4.02 19.62 26.83
N PRO A 221 -4.30 18.37 27.27
CA PRO A 221 -3.31 17.52 27.93
C PRO A 221 -2.03 17.34 27.12
N ALA A 222 -0.89 17.15 27.80
CA ALA A 222 0.36 16.81 27.15
C ALA A 222 0.33 15.41 26.53
N GLY A 223 1.24 15.14 25.59
CA GLY A 223 1.37 13.85 24.92
C GLY A 223 0.26 13.57 23.92
N ILE A 224 0.16 12.33 23.47
CA ILE A 224 -0.75 11.89 22.39
C ILE A 224 -2.24 12.11 22.70
N LYS A 225 -2.60 12.09 23.98
CA LYS A 225 -3.97 12.27 24.46
C LYS A 225 -4.51 13.70 24.33
N GLY A 226 -3.67 14.69 24.01
CA GLY A 226 -4.10 16.08 23.79
C GLY A 226 -4.11 16.50 22.33
N VAL A 227 -4.00 15.56 21.40
CA VAL A 227 -3.98 15.84 19.97
C VAL A 227 -5.38 15.79 19.39
N SER A 228 -5.75 16.82 18.62
CA SER A 228 -7.02 16.95 17.91
C SER A 228 -6.80 17.04 16.41
N LEU A 229 -7.84 16.72 15.62
CA LEU A 229 -7.80 16.75 14.16
C LEU A 229 -8.62 17.92 13.63
N PHE A 230 -8.08 18.63 12.64
CA PHE A 230 -8.72 19.80 12.04
C PHE A 230 -8.77 19.67 10.52
N VAL A 231 -9.87 20.15 9.92
CA VAL A 231 -9.92 20.46 8.49
C VAL A 231 -9.50 21.91 8.29
N VAL A 232 -8.49 22.12 7.44
CA VAL A 232 -7.91 23.43 7.14
C VAL A 232 -7.79 23.55 5.61
N PRO A 233 -8.73 24.22 4.93
CA PRO A 233 -8.65 24.37 3.48
C PRO A 233 -7.58 25.40 3.09
N LYS A 234 -6.93 25.20 1.94
CA LYS A 234 -6.00 26.16 1.32
C LYS A 234 -6.66 27.48 1.01
N PHE A 235 -7.86 27.44 0.45
CA PHE A 235 -8.76 28.56 0.29
C PHE A 235 -10.02 28.32 1.09
N LEU A 236 -10.49 29.36 1.79
CA LEU A 236 -11.74 29.31 2.52
C LEU A 236 -12.91 29.02 1.56
N VAL A 237 -13.96 28.39 2.07
CA VAL A 237 -15.14 28.07 1.26
C VAL A 237 -16.23 29.07 1.57
N ASN A 238 -16.76 29.72 0.54
CA ASN A 238 -17.88 30.64 0.66
C ASN A 238 -19.19 29.89 1.00
N PRO A 239 -20.23 30.57 1.52
CA PRO A 239 -21.51 29.94 1.84
C PRO A 239 -22.21 29.25 0.66
N ASP A 240 -21.94 29.69 -0.57
CA ASP A 240 -22.44 29.08 -1.82
C ASP A 240 -21.60 27.87 -2.29
N GLY A 241 -20.55 27.50 -1.55
CA GLY A 241 -19.65 26.40 -1.88
C GLY A 241 -18.54 26.74 -2.88
N SER A 242 -18.44 28.00 -3.32
CA SER A 242 -17.34 28.46 -4.17
C SER A 242 -16.04 28.67 -3.39
N VAL A 243 -14.91 28.67 -4.12
CA VAL A 243 -13.59 28.96 -3.57
C VAL A 243 -13.51 30.43 -3.17
N GLY A 244 -13.17 30.71 -1.91
CA GLY A 244 -13.10 32.05 -1.32
C GLY A 244 -11.67 32.57 -1.17
N ALA A 245 -11.44 33.35 -0.13
CA ALA A 245 -10.15 33.96 0.16
C ALA A 245 -9.06 32.94 0.49
N ARG A 246 -7.81 33.26 0.19
CA ARG A 246 -6.64 32.48 0.62
C ARG A 246 -6.59 32.39 2.14
N ASN A 247 -6.42 31.17 2.66
CA ASN A 247 -6.24 30.94 4.08
C ASN A 247 -4.77 31.13 4.49
N GLY A 248 -4.49 31.18 5.79
CA GLY A 248 -3.14 31.29 6.36
C GLY A 248 -2.29 30.02 6.21
N VAL A 249 -2.32 29.36 5.05
CA VAL A 249 -1.57 28.14 4.74
C VAL A 249 -0.64 28.41 3.56
N VAL A 250 0.67 28.23 3.77
CA VAL A 250 1.69 28.51 2.74
C VAL A 250 2.71 27.39 2.67
N CYS A 251 3.05 26.96 1.45
CA CYS A 251 4.19 26.08 1.21
C CYS A 251 5.49 26.87 1.36
N GLY A 252 6.23 26.61 2.43
CA GLY A 252 7.52 27.26 2.72
C GLY A 252 8.64 26.75 1.82
N SER A 253 8.68 25.45 1.58
CA SER A 253 9.64 24.77 0.70
C SER A 253 9.09 23.44 0.21
N ILE A 254 9.73 22.87 -0.82
CA ILE A 254 9.55 21.49 -1.24
C ILE A 254 10.86 20.73 -1.06
N GLU A 255 10.78 19.45 -0.74
CA GLU A 255 11.95 18.61 -0.48
C GLU A 255 12.60 18.12 -1.76
N HIS A 256 13.94 18.12 -1.81
CA HIS A 256 14.73 17.40 -2.80
C HIS A 256 14.86 15.95 -2.37
N LYS A 257 14.18 15.04 -3.05
CA LYS A 257 14.04 13.64 -2.66
C LYS A 257 14.88 12.70 -3.51
N MET A 258 15.11 11.49 -2.99
CA MET A 258 15.72 10.38 -3.73
C MET A 258 14.87 9.94 -4.92
N GLY A 259 13.56 9.90 -4.79
CA GLY A 259 12.60 9.47 -5.80
C GLY A 259 11.26 10.21 -5.67
N ILE A 260 10.26 9.74 -6.41
CA ILE A 260 8.91 10.34 -6.49
C ILE A 260 8.95 11.86 -6.74
N HIS A 261 9.85 12.30 -7.63
CA HIS A 261 10.10 13.71 -7.88
C HIS A 261 8.85 14.44 -8.42
N GLY A 262 7.98 13.72 -9.14
CA GLY A 262 6.72 14.25 -9.66
C GLY A 262 5.65 14.53 -8.60
N ASN A 263 5.87 14.14 -7.34
CA ASN A 263 5.00 14.50 -6.23
C ASN A 263 5.64 15.60 -5.38
N SER A 264 4.89 16.67 -5.09
CA SER A 264 5.34 17.73 -4.20
C SER A 264 5.35 17.23 -2.76
N THR A 265 6.49 17.25 -2.11
CA THR A 265 6.63 16.96 -0.68
C THR A 265 6.99 18.25 0.03
N CYS A 266 6.04 18.80 0.77
CA CYS A 266 6.05 20.19 1.20
C CYS A 266 6.38 20.36 2.68
N VAL A 267 7.02 21.49 2.99
CA VAL A 267 6.99 22.10 4.32
C VAL A 267 5.81 23.07 4.33
N MET A 268 4.77 22.77 5.12
CA MET A 268 3.56 23.59 5.20
C MET A 268 3.58 24.44 6.46
N ASN A 269 3.53 25.77 6.27
CA ASN A 269 3.45 26.76 7.33
C ASN A 269 2.00 27.20 7.52
N TYR A 270 1.53 27.13 8.75
CA TYR A 270 0.24 27.61 9.20
C TYR A 270 0.45 28.87 10.03
N ASP A 271 -0.02 30.00 9.53
CA ASP A 271 0.03 31.29 10.21
C ASP A 271 -1.40 31.75 10.51
N SER A 272 -1.86 31.45 11.71
CA SER A 272 -3.23 31.74 12.13
C SER A 272 -4.29 31.25 11.11
N ALA A 273 -4.01 30.10 10.47
CA ALA A 273 -4.89 29.50 9.47
C ALA A 273 -6.23 29.11 10.10
N THR A 274 -7.32 29.46 9.44
CA THR A 274 -8.66 29.09 9.90
C THR A 274 -8.90 27.62 9.64
N GLY A 275 -9.33 26.87 10.68
CA GLY A 275 -9.69 25.46 10.58
C GLY A 275 -10.84 25.11 11.50
N TRP A 276 -11.42 23.94 11.31
CA TRP A 276 -12.53 23.42 12.10
C TRP A 276 -12.21 22.03 12.62
N LEU A 277 -12.64 21.75 13.84
CA LEU A 277 -12.45 20.46 14.49
C LEU A 277 -13.18 19.35 13.70
N ILE A 278 -12.50 18.23 13.48
CA ILE A 278 -13.08 16.99 12.99
C ILE A 278 -13.23 16.01 14.16
N GLY A 279 -14.45 15.52 14.37
CA GLY A 279 -14.76 14.63 15.49
C GLY A 279 -14.70 15.32 16.84
N GLU A 280 -14.11 14.66 17.84
CA GLU A 280 -14.04 15.14 19.22
C GLU A 280 -12.66 15.71 19.57
N GLU A 281 -12.65 16.67 20.49
CA GLU A 281 -11.40 17.20 21.06
C GLU A 281 -10.57 16.11 21.73
N ASN A 282 -9.25 16.19 21.54
CA ASN A 282 -8.29 15.24 22.10
C ASN A 282 -8.41 13.79 21.58
N LYS A 283 -9.19 13.58 20.52
CA LYS A 283 -9.32 12.30 19.82
C LYS A 283 -8.82 12.35 18.38
N GLY A 284 -7.96 13.31 18.04
CA GLY A 284 -7.46 13.51 16.69
C GLY A 284 -6.76 12.30 16.09
N MET A 285 -6.07 11.50 16.91
CA MET A 285 -5.46 10.25 16.45
C MET A 285 -6.51 9.23 16.01
N GLN A 286 -7.65 9.14 16.67
CA GLN A 286 -8.72 8.23 16.29
C GLN A 286 -9.27 8.58 14.89
N GLY A 287 -9.51 9.88 14.64
CA GLY A 287 -9.92 10.35 13.31
C GLY A 287 -8.85 10.15 12.25
N MET A 288 -7.59 10.41 12.58
CA MET A 288 -6.47 10.25 11.64
C MET A 288 -6.18 8.77 11.34
N PHE A 289 -6.46 7.84 12.23
CA PHE A 289 -6.24 6.41 11.99
C PHE A 289 -7.07 5.86 10.83
N VAL A 290 -8.24 6.41 10.55
CA VAL A 290 -9.04 6.03 9.37
C VAL A 290 -8.23 6.30 8.11
N MET A 291 -7.74 7.53 7.94
CA MET A 291 -6.88 7.90 6.81
C MET A 291 -5.58 7.10 6.77
N MET A 292 -4.94 6.89 7.93
CA MET A 292 -3.68 6.13 8.01
C MET A 292 -3.85 4.66 7.65
N ASN A 293 -4.98 4.03 7.96
CA ASN A 293 -5.22 2.62 7.60
C ASN A 293 -5.44 2.47 6.09
N GLU A 294 -6.20 3.37 5.48
CA GLU A 294 -6.34 3.44 4.02
C GLU A 294 -4.97 3.72 3.36
N ALA A 295 -4.22 4.68 3.87
CA ALA A 295 -2.88 4.99 3.37
C ALA A 295 -1.92 3.80 3.49
N ARG A 296 -1.95 3.02 4.58
CA ARG A 296 -1.10 1.83 4.77
C ARG A 296 -1.41 0.72 3.78
N LEU A 297 -2.70 0.51 3.46
CA LEU A 297 -3.08 -0.43 2.41
C LEU A 297 -2.56 0.07 1.04
N GLY A 298 -2.74 1.34 0.72
CA GLY A 298 -2.19 1.96 -0.49
C GLY A 298 -0.66 1.88 -0.58
N VAL A 299 0.06 2.07 0.54
CA VAL A 299 1.52 1.93 0.59
C VAL A 299 1.97 0.47 0.41
N ALA A 300 1.22 -0.49 0.92
CA ALA A 300 1.47 -1.90 0.62
C ALA A 300 1.38 -2.18 -0.89
N VAL A 301 0.36 -1.62 -1.55
CA VAL A 301 0.20 -1.68 -3.01
C VAL A 301 1.37 -1.00 -3.74
N GLN A 302 1.95 0.09 -3.20
CA GLN A 302 3.16 0.71 -3.78
C GLN A 302 4.33 -0.27 -3.84
N GLY A 303 4.55 -1.08 -2.80
CA GLY A 303 5.58 -2.12 -2.79
C GLY A 303 5.37 -3.15 -3.89
N LEU A 304 4.14 -3.67 -4.03
CA LEU A 304 3.76 -4.57 -5.11
C LEU A 304 3.92 -3.91 -6.49
N ALA A 305 3.40 -2.71 -6.67
CA ALA A 305 3.34 -2.01 -7.95
C ALA A 305 4.73 -1.69 -8.51
N GLN A 306 5.66 -1.22 -7.67
CA GLN A 306 7.04 -0.97 -8.11
C GLN A 306 7.79 -2.27 -8.42
N SER A 307 7.52 -3.36 -7.67
CA SER A 307 8.01 -4.69 -7.98
C SER A 307 7.49 -5.19 -9.35
N GLU A 308 6.21 -4.97 -9.62
CA GLU A 308 5.56 -5.45 -10.85
C GLU A 308 6.09 -4.73 -12.09
N VAL A 309 6.12 -3.41 -12.13
CA VAL A 309 6.62 -2.67 -13.29
C VAL A 309 8.11 -2.92 -13.52
N ALA A 310 8.92 -3.02 -12.46
CA ALA A 310 10.34 -3.36 -12.57
C ALA A 310 10.53 -4.78 -13.13
N TYR A 311 9.74 -5.75 -12.66
CA TYR A 311 9.75 -7.13 -13.14
C TYR A 311 9.45 -7.23 -14.65
N GLN A 312 8.39 -6.57 -15.13
CA GLN A 312 8.01 -6.62 -16.53
C GLN A 312 9.15 -6.16 -17.45
N ASN A 313 9.79 -5.07 -17.08
CA ASN A 313 10.94 -4.55 -17.83
C ASN A 313 12.16 -5.47 -17.75
N ALA A 314 12.44 -6.05 -16.58
CA ALA A 314 13.53 -7.02 -16.41
C ALA A 314 13.31 -8.27 -17.28
N VAL A 315 12.07 -8.79 -17.38
CA VAL A 315 11.75 -9.94 -18.24
C VAL A 315 11.94 -9.59 -19.73
N ALA A 316 11.45 -8.43 -20.17
CA ALA A 316 11.61 -7.98 -21.56
C ALA A 316 13.10 -7.89 -21.93
N TYR A 317 13.90 -7.23 -21.10
CA TYR A 317 15.35 -7.13 -21.31
C TYR A 317 16.03 -8.50 -21.31
N ALA A 318 15.70 -9.39 -20.38
CA ALA A 318 16.32 -10.71 -20.27
C ALA A 318 16.02 -11.62 -21.49
N ARG A 319 14.90 -11.42 -22.18
CA ARG A 319 14.55 -12.12 -23.43
C ARG A 319 15.33 -11.62 -24.64
N GLU A 320 15.72 -10.36 -24.65
CA GLU A 320 16.41 -9.72 -25.78
C GLU A 320 17.93 -9.71 -25.61
N ARG A 321 18.44 -9.46 -24.41
CA ARG A 321 19.87 -9.37 -24.10
C ARG A 321 20.54 -10.72 -24.28
N ILE A 322 21.51 -10.80 -25.19
CA ILE A 322 22.31 -12.01 -25.43
C ILE A 322 23.66 -11.90 -24.71
N GLN A 323 24.01 -12.90 -23.88
CA GLN A 323 25.32 -13.04 -23.22
C GLN A 323 25.58 -14.49 -22.82
N GLY A 324 26.76 -15.02 -23.19
CA GLY A 324 27.15 -16.38 -22.86
C GLY A 324 26.33 -17.45 -23.61
N ARG A 325 26.53 -18.71 -23.25
CA ARG A 325 25.77 -19.86 -23.73
C ARG A 325 25.16 -20.62 -22.55
N SER A 326 24.00 -21.20 -22.76
CA SER A 326 23.37 -22.05 -21.74
C SER A 326 24.28 -23.24 -21.38
N LEU A 327 24.31 -23.59 -20.09
CA LEU A 327 25.07 -24.75 -19.57
C LEU A 327 24.62 -26.09 -20.18
N THR A 328 23.40 -26.14 -20.71
CA THR A 328 22.80 -27.34 -21.31
C THR A 328 22.82 -27.30 -22.84
N GLY A 329 23.77 -26.56 -23.43
CA GLY A 329 23.94 -26.41 -24.87
C GLY A 329 23.25 -25.17 -25.45
N VAL A 330 23.64 -24.81 -26.66
CA VAL A 330 23.18 -23.61 -27.38
C VAL A 330 21.67 -23.58 -27.51
N LYS A 331 21.02 -22.47 -27.16
CA LYS A 331 19.57 -22.26 -27.25
C LYS A 331 19.16 -21.36 -28.42
N ALA A 332 20.06 -20.50 -28.90
CA ALA A 332 19.89 -19.63 -30.04
C ALA A 332 21.08 -19.82 -31.01
N PRO A 333 21.06 -20.89 -31.86
CA PRO A 333 22.21 -21.23 -32.71
C PRO A 333 22.47 -20.18 -33.80
N ASP A 334 21.48 -19.43 -34.19
CA ASP A 334 21.53 -18.33 -35.15
C ASP A 334 22.12 -17.03 -34.60
N LYS A 335 22.35 -16.96 -33.26
CA LYS A 335 22.90 -15.77 -32.57
C LYS A 335 24.31 -16.05 -32.05
N GLN A 336 25.08 -14.98 -31.82
CA GLN A 336 26.43 -15.07 -31.28
C GLN A 336 26.46 -15.55 -29.82
N ALA A 337 25.37 -15.34 -29.06
CA ALA A 337 25.17 -15.77 -27.67
C ALA A 337 23.69 -16.12 -27.45
N ASP A 338 23.39 -16.78 -26.35
CA ASP A 338 22.00 -17.04 -25.95
C ASP A 338 21.39 -15.82 -25.21
N PRO A 339 20.06 -15.63 -25.27
CA PRO A 339 19.37 -14.68 -24.39
C PRO A 339 19.63 -15.00 -22.92
N ILE A 340 19.85 -13.96 -22.09
CA ILE A 340 20.21 -14.20 -20.68
C ILE A 340 19.13 -14.92 -19.88
N ILE A 341 17.88 -14.88 -20.33
CA ILE A 341 16.76 -15.60 -19.70
C ILE A 341 16.93 -17.12 -19.67
N VAL A 342 17.85 -17.68 -20.45
CA VAL A 342 18.12 -19.14 -20.43
C VAL A 342 18.98 -19.56 -19.22
N HIS A 343 19.67 -18.62 -18.58
CA HIS A 343 20.57 -18.92 -17.46
C HIS A 343 19.77 -19.17 -16.17
N PRO A 344 20.08 -20.23 -15.41
CA PRO A 344 19.32 -20.61 -14.22
C PRO A 344 19.24 -19.52 -13.17
N ASP A 345 20.29 -18.74 -12.93
CA ASP A 345 20.28 -17.66 -11.93
C ASP A 345 19.39 -16.48 -12.33
N VAL A 346 19.38 -16.11 -13.63
CA VAL A 346 18.47 -15.10 -14.16
C VAL A 346 17.02 -15.58 -13.99
N ARG A 347 16.73 -16.83 -14.32
CA ARG A 347 15.39 -17.42 -14.13
C ARG A 347 14.97 -17.47 -12.66
N ARG A 348 15.89 -17.85 -11.77
CA ARG A 348 15.64 -17.86 -10.33
C ARG A 348 15.21 -16.47 -9.85
N THR A 349 15.95 -15.43 -10.23
CA THR A 349 15.64 -14.05 -9.84
C THR A 349 14.29 -13.59 -10.38
N LEU A 350 14.03 -13.78 -11.67
CA LEU A 350 12.75 -13.41 -12.28
C LEU A 350 11.57 -14.18 -11.67
N LEU A 351 11.74 -15.49 -11.40
CA LEU A 351 10.71 -16.30 -10.73
C LEU A 351 10.45 -15.87 -9.30
N SER A 352 11.50 -15.46 -8.55
CA SER A 352 11.33 -14.93 -7.19
C SER A 352 10.46 -13.67 -7.18
N ILE A 353 10.73 -12.73 -8.10
CA ILE A 353 9.94 -11.49 -8.21
C ILE A 353 8.50 -11.82 -8.63
N ARG A 354 8.30 -12.65 -9.64
CA ARG A 354 6.98 -13.06 -10.12
C ARG A 354 6.16 -13.76 -9.03
N ALA A 355 6.78 -14.72 -8.34
CA ALA A 355 6.10 -15.49 -7.30
C ALA A 355 5.70 -14.59 -6.11
N PHE A 356 6.49 -13.57 -5.80
CA PHE A 356 6.11 -12.55 -4.86
C PHE A 356 4.93 -11.71 -5.37
N ASN A 357 5.02 -11.16 -6.59
CA ASN A 357 4.02 -10.23 -7.12
C ASN A 357 2.61 -10.86 -7.21
N GLU A 358 2.51 -12.08 -7.73
CA GLU A 358 1.22 -12.76 -7.87
C GLU A 358 0.58 -13.08 -6.51
N ALA A 359 1.36 -13.53 -5.52
CA ALA A 359 0.83 -13.79 -4.18
C ALA A 359 0.57 -12.50 -3.38
N ALA A 360 1.38 -11.47 -3.55
CA ALA A 360 1.18 -10.16 -2.94
C ALA A 360 -0.12 -9.50 -3.45
N ARG A 361 -0.40 -9.58 -4.75
CA ARG A 361 -1.68 -9.13 -5.34
C ARG A 361 -2.86 -9.86 -4.72
N ALA A 362 -2.78 -11.18 -4.59
CA ALA A 362 -3.82 -11.96 -3.92
C ALA A 362 -4.00 -11.55 -2.44
N PHE A 363 -2.91 -11.29 -1.73
CA PHE A 363 -2.94 -10.87 -0.33
C PHE A 363 -3.55 -9.47 -0.16
N VAL A 364 -3.23 -8.52 -1.05
CA VAL A 364 -3.87 -7.19 -1.08
C VAL A 364 -5.37 -7.31 -1.31
N MET A 365 -5.79 -8.08 -2.32
CA MET A 365 -7.21 -8.25 -2.65
C MET A 365 -7.99 -8.98 -1.55
N TRP A 366 -7.40 -10.01 -0.94
CA TRP A 366 -8.00 -10.69 0.21
C TRP A 366 -8.26 -9.73 1.37
N THR A 367 -7.27 -8.87 1.68
CA THR A 367 -7.41 -7.89 2.77
C THR A 367 -8.41 -6.79 2.40
N ALA A 368 -8.40 -6.31 1.15
CA ALA A 368 -9.39 -5.34 0.67
C ALA A 368 -10.83 -5.88 0.72
N LEU A 369 -11.04 -7.17 0.40
CA LEU A 369 -12.35 -7.82 0.53
C LEU A 369 -12.80 -7.89 2.00
N LYS A 370 -11.88 -8.10 2.94
CA LYS A 370 -12.19 -8.02 4.37
C LYS A 370 -12.54 -6.58 4.78
N SER A 371 -11.91 -5.56 4.20
CA SER A 371 -12.32 -4.16 4.41
C SER A 371 -13.76 -3.93 3.92
N ASP A 372 -14.13 -4.44 2.74
CA ASP A 372 -15.52 -4.37 2.26
C ASP A 372 -16.50 -5.04 3.24
N VAL A 373 -16.19 -6.25 3.73
CA VAL A 373 -17.05 -6.95 4.71
C VAL A 373 -17.15 -6.17 6.03
N ALA A 374 -16.05 -5.62 6.54
CA ALA A 374 -16.04 -4.84 7.78
C ALA A 374 -16.97 -3.61 7.73
N HIS A 375 -17.04 -2.96 6.56
CA HIS A 375 -17.83 -1.73 6.41
C HIS A 375 -19.27 -1.94 5.90
N ARG A 376 -19.52 -3.05 5.17
CA ARG A 376 -20.77 -3.23 4.42
C ARG A 376 -21.62 -4.39 4.92
N SER A 377 -21.10 -5.36 5.70
CA SER A 377 -21.91 -6.47 6.22
C SER A 377 -22.90 -5.98 7.27
N GLU A 378 -24.12 -6.52 7.24
CA GLU A 378 -25.14 -6.28 8.27
C GLU A 378 -24.90 -7.14 9.51
N ASP A 379 -24.22 -8.30 9.38
CA ASP A 379 -23.91 -9.18 10.52
C ASP A 379 -22.75 -8.60 11.37
N PRO A 380 -23.00 -8.28 12.65
CA PRO A 380 -21.96 -7.78 13.55
C PRO A 380 -20.79 -8.77 13.74
N LYS A 381 -21.02 -10.08 13.60
CA LYS A 381 -19.95 -11.09 13.73
C LYS A 381 -19.01 -11.05 12.53
N ASP A 382 -19.57 -10.92 11.33
CA ASP A 382 -18.78 -10.79 10.11
C ASP A 382 -17.94 -9.51 10.14
N ARG A 383 -18.55 -8.38 10.55
CA ARG A 383 -17.84 -7.11 10.73
C ARG A 383 -16.68 -7.25 11.70
N GLN A 384 -16.91 -7.85 12.88
CA GLN A 384 -15.88 -8.03 13.89
C GLN A 384 -14.74 -8.92 13.40
N ALA A 385 -15.06 -10.04 12.74
CA ALA A 385 -14.05 -10.95 12.18
C ALA A 385 -13.22 -10.24 11.08
N ALA A 386 -13.85 -9.42 10.28
CA ALA A 386 -13.19 -8.65 9.24
C ALA A 386 -12.31 -7.53 9.83
N ASP A 387 -12.76 -6.80 10.86
CA ASP A 387 -11.96 -5.81 11.58
C ASP A 387 -10.74 -6.44 12.26
N ASP A 388 -10.90 -7.62 12.85
CA ASP A 388 -9.79 -8.37 13.45
C ASP A 388 -8.74 -8.73 12.40
N HIS A 389 -9.18 -9.20 11.23
CA HIS A 389 -8.31 -9.48 10.09
C HIS A 389 -7.57 -8.22 9.63
N MET A 390 -8.30 -7.13 9.39
CA MET A 390 -7.72 -5.85 8.96
C MET A 390 -6.67 -5.34 9.97
N GLY A 391 -7.02 -5.38 11.25
CA GLY A 391 -6.12 -4.96 12.33
C GLY A 391 -4.82 -5.75 12.36
N LEU A 392 -4.89 -7.07 12.15
CA LEU A 392 -3.73 -7.97 12.16
C LEU A 392 -2.89 -7.86 10.89
N MET A 393 -3.54 -7.84 9.72
CA MET A 393 -2.85 -7.95 8.42
C MET A 393 -2.26 -6.63 7.91
N THR A 394 -2.83 -5.47 8.25
CA THR A 394 -2.36 -4.17 7.75
C THR A 394 -0.86 -3.94 8.01
N PRO A 395 -0.30 -4.13 9.23
CA PRO A 395 1.14 -3.97 9.46
C PRO A 395 1.97 -5.01 8.69
N VAL A 396 1.49 -6.24 8.53
CA VAL A 396 2.17 -7.30 7.76
C VAL A 396 2.22 -6.90 6.28
N LEU A 397 1.08 -6.53 5.70
CA LEU A 397 1.01 -6.05 4.31
C LEU A 397 1.98 -4.91 4.06
N LYS A 398 1.85 -3.82 4.84
CA LYS A 398 2.68 -2.62 4.63
C LYS A 398 4.16 -2.93 4.80
N GLY A 399 4.56 -3.57 5.89
CA GLY A 399 5.97 -3.85 6.19
C GLY A 399 6.58 -4.84 5.20
N PHE A 400 5.95 -5.99 5.02
CA PHE A 400 6.47 -7.07 4.19
C PHE A 400 6.48 -6.72 2.70
N LEU A 401 5.36 -6.20 2.16
CA LEU A 401 5.29 -5.94 0.73
C LEU A 401 6.21 -4.78 0.31
N THR A 402 6.47 -3.80 1.17
CA THR A 402 7.38 -2.71 0.83
C THR A 402 8.85 -3.10 0.98
N ASP A 403 9.23 -3.93 1.97
CA ASP A 403 10.59 -4.46 2.09
C ASP A 403 10.95 -5.32 0.87
N TYR A 404 10.09 -6.27 0.53
CA TYR A 404 10.32 -7.16 -0.62
C TYR A 404 10.11 -6.46 -1.96
N GLY A 405 9.17 -5.51 -2.05
CA GLY A 405 8.97 -4.70 -3.25
C GLY A 405 10.22 -3.89 -3.62
N PHE A 406 10.86 -3.27 -2.63
CA PHE A 406 12.13 -2.59 -2.82
C PHE A 406 13.26 -3.57 -3.23
N ALA A 407 13.39 -4.69 -2.52
CA ALA A 407 14.40 -5.71 -2.85
C ALA A 407 14.20 -6.24 -4.28
N ASN A 408 12.96 -6.45 -4.70
CA ASN A 408 12.61 -6.90 -6.05
C ASN A 408 12.95 -5.85 -7.11
N ALA A 409 12.71 -4.56 -6.87
CA ALA A 409 13.12 -3.49 -7.76
C ALA A 409 14.64 -3.46 -7.97
N VAL A 410 15.43 -3.67 -6.89
CA VAL A 410 16.90 -3.81 -6.96
C VAL A 410 17.29 -5.04 -7.79
N GLN A 411 16.65 -6.18 -7.57
CA GLN A 411 16.92 -7.40 -8.33
C GLN A 411 16.53 -7.28 -9.81
N ALA A 412 15.44 -6.58 -10.12
CA ALA A 412 15.04 -6.29 -11.49
C ALA A 412 16.05 -5.38 -12.19
N GLN A 413 16.55 -4.35 -11.51
CA GLN A 413 17.65 -3.50 -11.99
C GLN A 413 18.91 -4.32 -12.27
N GLN A 414 19.24 -5.29 -11.40
CA GLN A 414 20.40 -6.18 -11.56
C GLN A 414 20.35 -6.96 -12.89
N MET A 415 19.14 -7.32 -13.38
CA MET A 415 18.98 -8.05 -14.65
C MET A 415 19.50 -7.26 -15.86
N TYR A 416 19.52 -5.93 -15.78
CA TYR A 416 20.05 -5.05 -16.81
C TYR A 416 21.60 -4.94 -16.77
N GLY A 417 22.25 -5.48 -15.74
CA GLY A 417 23.71 -5.32 -15.56
C GLY A 417 24.10 -3.83 -15.50
N GLY A 418 25.19 -3.45 -16.14
CA GLY A 418 25.63 -2.06 -16.19
C GLY A 418 24.60 -1.08 -16.77
N HIS A 419 23.79 -1.53 -17.74
CA HIS A 419 22.70 -0.71 -18.29
C HIS A 419 21.67 -0.30 -17.22
N GLY A 420 21.38 -1.15 -16.23
CA GLY A 420 20.44 -0.84 -15.16
C GLY A 420 20.88 0.29 -14.24
N TYR A 421 22.17 0.62 -14.27
CA TYR A 421 22.74 1.73 -13.50
C TYR A 421 22.70 3.07 -14.26
N ILE A 422 22.39 3.03 -15.55
CA ILE A 422 22.34 4.20 -16.44
C ILE A 422 20.94 4.82 -16.37
N ALA A 423 20.87 6.11 -16.03
CA ALA A 423 19.64 6.84 -15.80
C ALA A 423 18.67 6.80 -17.00
N GLU A 424 19.19 6.86 -18.23
CA GLU A 424 18.41 6.84 -19.47
C GLU A 424 17.64 5.54 -19.67
N GLN A 425 18.06 4.44 -19.02
CA GLN A 425 17.34 3.17 -19.04
C GLN A 425 16.11 3.16 -18.12
N GLY A 426 16.07 4.02 -17.12
CA GLY A 426 14.94 4.25 -16.22
C GLY A 426 14.71 3.16 -15.15
N MET A 427 15.55 2.11 -15.09
CA MET A 427 15.41 1.05 -14.08
C MET A 427 15.76 1.53 -12.67
N GLU A 428 16.70 2.46 -12.56
CA GLU A 428 17.13 3.04 -11.29
C GLU A 428 16.00 3.85 -10.61
N GLN A 429 15.09 4.41 -11.40
CA GLN A 429 13.94 5.16 -10.90
C GLN A 429 13.03 4.27 -10.04
N PHE A 430 12.75 3.03 -10.46
CA PHE A 430 11.91 2.11 -9.69
C PHE A 430 12.51 1.78 -8.32
N VAL A 431 13.84 1.67 -8.24
CA VAL A 431 14.55 1.48 -6.97
C VAL A 431 14.41 2.72 -6.08
N ARG A 432 14.58 3.93 -6.65
CA ARG A 432 14.48 5.18 -5.91
C ARG A 432 13.06 5.42 -5.40
N ASP A 433 12.08 5.21 -6.27
CA ASP A 433 10.66 5.42 -5.95
C ASP A 433 10.15 4.40 -4.92
N ALA A 434 10.54 3.12 -5.03
CA ALA A 434 10.15 2.08 -4.07
C ALA A 434 10.66 2.33 -2.64
N ARG A 435 11.83 2.99 -2.50
CA ARG A 435 12.51 3.13 -1.20
C ARG A 435 11.70 3.88 -0.15
N ILE A 436 10.93 4.88 -0.54
CA ILE A 436 10.16 5.69 0.41
C ILE A 436 9.06 4.88 1.11
N ALA A 437 8.48 3.90 0.43
CA ALA A 437 7.39 3.08 0.96
C ALA A 437 7.76 2.33 2.25
N MET A 438 9.05 2.04 2.47
CA MET A 438 9.55 1.43 3.70
C MET A 438 9.64 2.42 4.87
N ILE A 439 9.67 3.73 4.60
CA ILE A 439 9.99 4.80 5.56
C ILE A 439 8.73 5.47 6.08
N TYR A 440 7.84 5.94 5.19
CA TYR A 440 6.67 6.72 5.58
C TYR A 440 5.46 5.84 5.98
N GLU A 441 4.40 6.48 6.47
CA GLU A 441 3.16 5.84 6.98
C GLU A 441 3.41 4.86 8.13
N GLY A 442 4.42 5.19 8.95
CA GLY A 442 5.01 4.34 9.95
C GLY A 442 6.09 3.44 9.34
N ALA A 443 7.37 3.72 9.67
CA ALA A 443 8.51 2.93 9.20
C ALA A 443 8.27 1.43 9.46
N ASN A 444 8.84 0.55 8.61
CA ASN A 444 8.56 -0.89 8.69
C ASN A 444 8.88 -1.50 10.05
N GLY A 445 9.93 -1.04 10.74
CA GLY A 445 10.20 -1.43 12.12
C GLY A 445 9.08 -1.02 13.09
N ILE A 446 8.40 0.11 12.85
CA ILE A 446 7.24 0.52 13.66
C ILE A 446 6.01 -0.34 13.35
N GLN A 447 5.82 -0.76 12.09
CA GLN A 447 4.78 -1.74 11.74
C GLN A 447 5.02 -3.07 12.45
N ALA A 448 6.27 -3.53 12.48
CA ALA A 448 6.67 -4.76 13.16
C ALA A 448 6.42 -4.67 14.69
N LEU A 449 6.80 -3.55 15.30
CA LEU A 449 6.53 -3.31 16.74
C LEU A 449 5.03 -3.18 17.02
N ASP A 450 4.25 -2.54 16.15
CA ASP A 450 2.78 -2.49 16.28
C ASP A 450 2.16 -3.88 16.21
N LEU A 451 2.65 -4.72 15.28
CA LEU A 451 2.20 -6.10 15.15
C LEU A 451 2.42 -6.89 16.44
N VAL A 452 3.65 -6.98 16.92
CA VAL A 452 3.99 -7.83 18.08
C VAL A 452 3.53 -7.24 19.42
N GLY A 453 3.55 -5.93 19.57
CA GLY A 453 3.27 -5.25 20.85
C GLY A 453 1.79 -4.91 21.07
N ARG A 454 1.00 -4.75 20.00
CA ARG A 454 -0.39 -4.30 20.08
C ARG A 454 -1.40 -5.20 19.39
N LYS A 455 -1.09 -5.66 18.16
CA LYS A 455 -2.05 -6.43 17.34
C LYS A 455 -2.16 -7.89 17.78
N LEU A 456 -1.03 -8.54 18.04
CA LEU A 456 -1.03 -9.94 18.50
C LEU A 456 -1.73 -10.14 19.85
N PRO A 457 -1.46 -9.35 20.91
CA PRO A 457 -2.09 -9.58 22.20
C PRO A 457 -3.52 -9.04 22.29
N ARG A 458 -3.99 -8.28 21.31
CA ARG A 458 -5.31 -7.67 21.33
C ARG A 458 -6.41 -8.72 21.49
N ASP A 459 -7.34 -8.46 22.42
CA ASP A 459 -8.50 -9.31 22.69
C ASP A 459 -8.11 -10.81 22.93
N GLY A 460 -7.00 -11.01 23.66
CA GLY A 460 -6.49 -12.35 23.99
C GLY A 460 -5.93 -13.11 22.79
N GLY A 461 -5.52 -12.42 21.73
CA GLY A 461 -4.99 -13.02 20.51
C GLY A 461 -6.06 -13.57 19.56
N ARG A 462 -7.31 -13.08 19.66
CA ARG A 462 -8.43 -13.59 18.84
C ARG A 462 -8.11 -13.56 17.34
N ALA A 463 -7.54 -12.47 16.83
CA ALA A 463 -7.25 -12.32 15.41
C ALA A 463 -6.22 -13.33 14.89
N ILE A 464 -5.11 -13.54 15.61
CA ILE A 464 -4.09 -14.51 15.20
C ILE A 464 -4.59 -15.95 15.32
N MET A 465 -5.39 -16.25 16.33
CA MET A 465 -6.00 -17.58 16.48
C MET A 465 -7.01 -17.88 15.37
N ALA A 466 -7.77 -16.87 14.93
CA ALA A 466 -8.68 -16.99 13.78
C ALA A 466 -7.89 -17.27 12.48
N PHE A 467 -6.78 -16.58 12.25
CA PHE A 467 -5.90 -16.84 11.11
C PHE A 467 -5.32 -18.26 11.15
N PHE A 468 -4.81 -18.70 12.29
CA PHE A 468 -4.34 -20.09 12.44
C PHE A 468 -5.45 -21.11 12.12
N GLY A 469 -6.65 -20.88 12.67
CA GLY A 469 -7.80 -21.73 12.41
C GLY A 469 -8.17 -21.81 10.93
N GLU A 470 -8.19 -20.67 10.23
CA GLU A 470 -8.51 -20.60 8.80
C GLU A 470 -7.49 -21.38 7.96
N VAL A 471 -6.18 -21.18 8.18
CA VAL A 471 -5.14 -21.87 7.41
C VAL A 471 -5.09 -23.37 7.73
N MET A 472 -5.25 -23.77 9.02
CA MET A 472 -5.31 -25.17 9.41
C MET A 472 -6.53 -25.90 8.82
N ALA A 473 -7.69 -25.26 8.83
CA ALA A 473 -8.91 -25.81 8.23
C ALA A 473 -8.74 -26.05 6.74
N PHE A 474 -8.19 -25.07 6.02
CA PHE A 474 -7.87 -25.18 4.59
C PHE A 474 -6.88 -26.32 4.32
N ALA A 475 -5.80 -26.42 5.11
CA ALA A 475 -4.80 -27.47 4.95
C ALA A 475 -5.39 -28.87 5.22
N LYS A 476 -6.25 -29.00 6.24
CA LYS A 476 -6.94 -30.24 6.57
C LYS A 476 -7.91 -30.68 5.47
N GLU A 477 -8.72 -29.76 4.97
CA GLU A 477 -9.70 -30.01 3.89
C GLU A 477 -9.02 -30.54 2.62
N ASN A 478 -7.85 -29.97 2.28
CA ASN A 478 -7.16 -30.22 1.00
C ASN A 478 -5.95 -31.17 1.15
N GLY A 479 -5.67 -31.67 2.33
CA GLY A 479 -4.48 -32.50 2.62
C GLY A 479 -4.47 -33.89 1.96
N GLY A 480 -5.63 -34.37 1.52
CA GLY A 480 -5.78 -35.64 0.78
C GLY A 480 -5.63 -35.52 -0.73
N ASP A 481 -5.53 -34.29 -1.26
CA ASP A 481 -5.37 -34.04 -2.70
C ASP A 481 -3.88 -34.10 -3.10
N GLU A 482 -3.48 -35.15 -3.85
CA GLU A 482 -2.09 -35.31 -4.31
C GLU A 482 -1.61 -34.14 -5.18
N ALA A 483 -2.48 -33.51 -5.97
CA ALA A 483 -2.12 -32.34 -6.78
C ALA A 483 -1.82 -31.09 -5.94
N LEU A 484 -2.38 -31.00 -4.74
CA LEU A 484 -2.16 -29.91 -3.80
C LEU A 484 -1.05 -30.20 -2.76
N LYS A 485 -0.58 -31.43 -2.65
CA LYS A 485 0.48 -31.81 -1.70
C LYS A 485 1.73 -30.92 -1.76
N PRO A 486 2.23 -30.47 -2.95
CA PRO A 486 3.37 -29.56 -3.05
C PRO A 486 3.12 -28.17 -2.43
N PHE A 487 1.87 -27.82 -2.17
CA PHE A 487 1.46 -26.54 -1.57
C PHE A 487 1.07 -26.71 -0.09
N ILE A 488 0.33 -27.76 0.24
CA ILE A 488 -0.22 -27.97 1.58
C ILE A 488 0.85 -28.36 2.58
N ALA A 489 1.79 -29.24 2.22
CA ALA A 489 2.82 -29.69 3.13
C ALA A 489 3.78 -28.56 3.56
N PRO A 490 4.35 -27.75 2.62
CA PRO A 490 5.18 -26.61 2.99
C PRO A 490 4.40 -25.52 3.75
N LEU A 491 3.14 -25.25 3.39
CA LEU A 491 2.27 -24.31 4.10
C LEU A 491 2.07 -24.74 5.55
N SER A 492 1.76 -26.02 5.80
CA SER A 492 1.58 -26.55 7.16
C SER A 492 2.84 -26.44 8.00
N ALA A 493 4.01 -26.71 7.41
CA ALA A 493 5.30 -26.57 8.08
C ALA A 493 5.58 -25.10 8.46
N SER A 494 5.38 -24.18 7.52
CA SER A 494 5.61 -22.73 7.75
C SER A 494 4.61 -22.13 8.73
N LEU A 495 3.35 -22.59 8.74
CA LEU A 495 2.37 -22.23 9.77
C LEU A 495 2.84 -22.70 11.16
N GLY A 496 3.42 -23.91 11.25
CA GLY A 496 4.04 -24.41 12.47
C GLY A 496 5.16 -23.51 12.98
N HIS A 497 5.99 -22.96 12.08
CA HIS A 497 7.01 -21.95 12.43
C HIS A 497 6.38 -20.69 13.02
N LEU A 498 5.31 -20.18 12.40
CA LEU A 498 4.62 -18.98 12.88
C LEU A 498 3.96 -19.21 14.25
N GLN A 499 3.36 -20.37 14.48
CA GLN A 499 2.79 -20.74 15.77
C GLN A 499 3.86 -20.84 16.87
N GLN A 500 5.02 -21.45 16.56
CA GLN A 500 6.16 -21.51 17.48
C GLN A 500 6.70 -20.12 17.81
N ALA A 501 6.86 -19.25 16.79
CA ALA A 501 7.30 -17.87 16.98
C ALA A 501 6.31 -17.06 17.85
N THR A 502 5.00 -17.23 17.61
CA THR A 502 3.96 -16.58 18.40
C THR A 502 4.02 -17.04 19.87
N THR A 503 4.14 -18.35 20.09
CA THR A 503 4.27 -18.93 21.44
C THR A 503 5.52 -18.41 22.14
N TRP A 504 6.64 -18.36 21.43
CA TRP A 504 7.90 -17.84 21.98
C TRP A 504 7.77 -16.38 22.42
N LEU A 505 7.15 -15.53 21.59
CA LEU A 505 6.87 -14.11 21.93
C LEU A 505 6.00 -14.01 23.18
N MET A 506 4.91 -14.78 23.25
CA MET A 506 4.02 -14.77 24.43
C MET A 506 4.75 -15.15 25.72
N GLN A 507 5.69 -16.07 25.66
CA GLN A 507 6.45 -16.54 26.83
C GLN A 507 7.59 -15.62 27.23
N ASN A 508 8.24 -14.95 26.25
CA ASN A 508 9.50 -14.27 26.47
C ASN A 508 9.40 -12.73 26.45
N ALA A 509 8.39 -12.15 25.77
CA ALA A 509 8.25 -10.70 25.65
C ALA A 509 7.80 -10.03 26.95
N MET A 510 6.93 -10.67 27.75
CA MET A 510 6.48 -10.09 29.02
C MET A 510 7.60 -10.04 30.06
N ALA A 511 8.44 -11.07 30.12
CA ALA A 511 9.56 -11.12 31.06
C ALA A 511 10.70 -10.17 30.65
N LYS A 512 10.92 -9.97 29.35
CA LYS A 512 11.94 -9.09 28.81
C LYS A 512 11.42 -8.40 27.53
N PRO A 513 10.91 -7.15 27.65
CA PRO A 513 10.30 -6.44 26.51
C PRO A 513 11.21 -6.27 25.29
N ASP A 514 12.54 -6.18 25.48
CA ASP A 514 13.50 -6.10 24.39
C ASP A 514 13.45 -7.33 23.45
N ASN A 515 12.99 -8.48 23.95
CA ASN A 515 12.78 -9.66 23.13
C ASN A 515 11.70 -9.43 22.05
N ALA A 516 10.64 -8.69 22.38
CA ALA A 516 9.63 -8.34 21.39
C ALA A 516 10.21 -7.39 20.32
N GLY A 517 11.00 -6.40 20.75
CA GLY A 517 11.66 -5.48 19.83
C GLY A 517 12.64 -6.18 18.90
N ALA A 518 13.47 -7.07 19.44
CA ALA A 518 14.47 -7.83 18.68
C ALA A 518 13.84 -8.78 17.65
N ALA A 519 12.71 -9.40 17.99
CA ALA A 519 12.01 -10.36 17.15
C ALA A 519 11.05 -9.74 16.12
N ALA A 520 10.66 -8.47 16.31
CA ALA A 520 9.51 -7.88 15.61
C ALA A 520 9.59 -7.97 14.09
N THR A 521 10.72 -7.58 13.48
CA THR A 521 10.89 -7.57 12.02
C THR A 521 10.91 -8.99 11.46
N ASP A 522 11.64 -9.92 12.10
CA ASP A 522 11.67 -11.32 11.67
C ASP A 522 10.29 -11.98 11.79
N TYR A 523 9.52 -11.63 12.83
CA TYR A 523 8.15 -12.11 12.98
C TYR A 523 7.22 -11.56 11.88
N LEU A 524 7.33 -10.28 11.55
CA LEU A 524 6.56 -9.68 10.47
C LEU A 524 6.87 -10.34 9.12
N HIS A 525 8.16 -10.62 8.83
CA HIS A 525 8.58 -11.30 7.61
C HIS A 525 8.11 -12.76 7.59
N LEU A 526 8.25 -13.49 8.69
CA LEU A 526 7.74 -14.86 8.82
C LEU A 526 6.24 -14.90 8.52
N PHE A 527 5.48 -14.00 9.13
CA PHE A 527 4.03 -13.89 8.89
C PHE A 527 3.72 -13.59 7.41
N GLY A 528 4.42 -12.64 6.81
CA GLY A 528 4.26 -12.31 5.40
C GLY A 528 4.46 -13.51 4.48
N PHE A 529 5.52 -14.31 4.69
CA PHE A 529 5.74 -15.54 3.93
C PHE A 529 4.63 -16.57 4.10
N VAL A 530 4.13 -16.78 5.33
CA VAL A 530 3.00 -17.69 5.58
C VAL A 530 1.73 -17.21 4.88
N ALA A 531 1.43 -15.90 4.93
CA ALA A 531 0.28 -15.32 4.25
C ALA A 531 0.37 -15.50 2.72
N LEU A 532 1.54 -15.22 2.11
CA LEU A 532 1.74 -15.46 0.67
C LEU A 532 1.66 -16.97 0.32
N GLY A 533 2.19 -17.83 1.17
CA GLY A 533 2.07 -19.29 1.02
C GLY A 533 0.60 -19.75 1.03
N TYR A 534 -0.21 -19.18 1.91
CA TYR A 534 -1.64 -19.44 1.94
C TYR A 534 -2.35 -18.96 0.67
N MET A 535 -2.00 -17.76 0.15
CA MET A 535 -2.54 -17.29 -1.11
C MET A 535 -2.15 -18.21 -2.28
N TRP A 536 -0.91 -18.68 -2.34
CA TRP A 536 -0.48 -19.64 -3.35
C TRP A 536 -1.23 -20.96 -3.28
N ALA A 537 -1.48 -21.49 -2.07
CA ALA A 537 -2.25 -22.72 -1.91
C ALA A 537 -3.71 -22.57 -2.38
N LYS A 538 -4.35 -21.41 -2.09
CA LYS A 538 -5.69 -21.08 -2.61
C LYS A 538 -5.71 -20.98 -4.14
N MET A 539 -4.76 -20.24 -4.71
CA MET A 539 -4.65 -20.10 -6.18
C MET A 539 -4.40 -21.47 -6.85
N ALA A 540 -3.54 -22.32 -6.27
CA ALA A 540 -3.25 -23.65 -6.81
C ALA A 540 -4.49 -24.55 -6.81
N LYS A 541 -5.31 -24.54 -5.74
CA LYS A 541 -6.58 -25.28 -5.67
C LYS A 541 -7.50 -24.90 -6.84
N VAL A 542 -7.69 -23.61 -7.04
CA VAL A 542 -8.55 -23.08 -8.10
C VAL A 542 -7.96 -23.39 -9.47
N THR A 543 -6.65 -23.22 -9.65
CA THR A 543 -5.97 -23.50 -10.93
C THR A 543 -6.11 -24.97 -11.31
N ASN A 544 -5.92 -25.92 -10.37
CA ASN A 544 -6.11 -27.35 -10.64
C ASN A 544 -7.56 -27.66 -11.01
N ALA A 545 -8.54 -27.06 -10.35
CA ALA A 545 -9.95 -27.24 -10.68
C ALA A 545 -10.27 -26.74 -12.12
N LYS A 546 -9.78 -25.55 -12.50
CA LYS A 546 -9.97 -25.00 -13.85
C LYS A 546 -9.29 -25.88 -14.93
N ILE A 547 -8.10 -26.39 -14.65
CA ILE A 547 -7.41 -27.31 -15.56
C ILE A 547 -8.21 -28.60 -15.74
N ALA A 548 -8.78 -29.14 -14.69
CA ALA A 548 -9.62 -30.34 -14.77
C ALA A 548 -10.92 -30.11 -15.53
N GLU A 549 -11.51 -28.93 -15.42
CA GLU A 549 -12.76 -28.55 -16.08
C GLU A 549 -12.56 -28.18 -17.56
N SER A 550 -11.58 -27.33 -17.89
CA SER A 550 -11.46 -26.67 -19.18
C SER A 550 -10.13 -26.94 -19.92
N GLY A 551 -9.24 -27.75 -19.30
CA GLY A 551 -7.92 -28.03 -19.83
C GLY A 551 -6.85 -27.01 -19.41
N ALA A 552 -5.59 -27.38 -19.61
CA ALA A 552 -4.44 -26.55 -19.26
C ALA A 552 -4.24 -25.42 -20.28
N THR A 553 -4.20 -24.19 -19.82
CA THR A 553 -3.72 -23.04 -20.62
C THR A 553 -2.28 -22.69 -20.22
N PRO A 554 -1.55 -21.92 -21.05
CA PRO A 554 -0.22 -21.41 -20.68
C PRO A 554 -0.25 -20.60 -19.38
N TYR A 555 -1.28 -19.79 -19.15
CA TYR A 555 -1.47 -19.02 -17.93
C TYR A 555 -1.61 -19.93 -16.70
N LEU A 556 -2.56 -20.88 -16.72
CA LEU A 556 -2.81 -21.79 -15.59
C LEU A 556 -1.61 -22.70 -15.29
N SER A 557 -0.95 -23.21 -16.34
CA SER A 557 0.26 -24.04 -16.20
C SER A 557 1.39 -23.24 -15.54
N THR A 558 1.59 -21.99 -15.96
CA THR A 558 2.61 -21.10 -15.41
C THR A 558 2.31 -20.76 -13.94
N LYS A 559 1.03 -20.58 -13.60
CA LYS A 559 0.58 -20.31 -12.21
C LYS A 559 1.04 -21.42 -11.27
N LEU A 560 0.82 -22.70 -11.61
CA LEU A 560 1.26 -23.84 -10.81
C LEU A 560 2.78 -23.93 -10.65
N VAL A 561 3.53 -23.68 -11.72
CA VAL A 561 5.00 -23.70 -11.68
C VAL A 561 5.53 -22.58 -10.78
N THR A 562 4.97 -21.37 -10.92
CA THR A 562 5.36 -20.20 -10.10
C THR A 562 5.05 -20.43 -8.63
N GLY A 563 3.88 -20.98 -8.32
CA GLY A 563 3.49 -21.29 -6.95
C GLY A 563 4.37 -22.37 -6.31
N ARG A 564 4.69 -23.45 -7.05
CA ARG A 564 5.65 -24.47 -6.55
C ARG A 564 7.03 -23.87 -6.30
N PHE A 565 7.51 -22.99 -7.17
CA PHE A 565 8.77 -22.26 -6.94
C PHE A 565 8.73 -21.48 -5.63
N PHE A 566 7.62 -20.78 -5.34
CA PHE A 566 7.45 -20.07 -4.08
C PHE A 566 7.57 -21.02 -2.88
N MET A 567 6.84 -22.14 -2.92
CA MET A 567 6.83 -23.12 -1.84
C MET A 567 8.21 -23.76 -1.59
N GLU A 568 8.97 -24.02 -2.65
CA GLU A 568 10.27 -24.69 -2.57
C GLU A 568 11.43 -23.74 -2.28
N ARG A 569 11.37 -22.48 -2.72
CA ARG A 569 12.52 -21.57 -2.75
C ARG A 569 12.41 -20.31 -1.89
N MET A 570 11.19 -19.88 -1.58
CA MET A 570 10.96 -18.66 -0.80
C MET A 570 10.38 -18.99 0.58
N LEU A 571 9.38 -19.83 0.66
CA LEU A 571 8.71 -20.18 1.91
C LEU A 571 9.66 -20.80 2.98
N PRO A 572 10.73 -21.55 2.64
CA PRO A 572 11.70 -22.05 3.62
C PRO A 572 12.38 -20.97 4.46
N GLU A 573 12.37 -19.68 4.05
CA GLU A 573 12.90 -18.56 4.84
C GLU A 573 12.21 -18.45 6.22
N THR A 574 11.00 -18.97 6.37
CA THR A 574 10.28 -19.02 7.65
C THR A 574 11.04 -19.76 8.74
N ALA A 575 11.84 -20.78 8.40
CA ALA A 575 12.68 -21.49 9.36
C ALA A 575 13.83 -20.62 9.88
N ALA A 576 14.46 -19.85 9.01
CA ALA A 576 15.52 -18.91 9.38
C ALA A 576 14.98 -17.75 10.24
N ASN A 577 13.80 -17.22 9.88
CA ASN A 577 13.12 -16.21 10.69
C ASN A 577 12.81 -16.74 12.10
N LEU A 578 12.29 -17.97 12.23
CA LEU A 578 12.02 -18.58 13.53
C LEU A 578 13.31 -18.69 14.38
N ALA A 579 14.40 -19.14 13.78
CA ALA A 579 15.67 -19.25 14.48
C ALA A 579 16.17 -17.89 14.99
N ARG A 580 16.08 -16.82 14.18
CA ARG A 580 16.44 -15.46 14.58
C ARG A 580 15.53 -14.92 15.70
N ILE A 581 14.23 -15.17 15.64
CA ILE A 581 13.29 -14.81 16.70
C ILE A 581 13.68 -15.46 18.02
N GLN A 582 13.95 -16.77 18.00
CA GLN A 582 14.29 -17.54 19.19
C GLN A 582 15.66 -17.22 19.79
N ALA A 583 16.56 -16.58 19.03
CA ALA A 583 17.83 -16.06 19.55
C ALA A 583 17.64 -14.95 20.59
N GLY A 584 16.51 -14.26 20.56
CA GLY A 584 16.17 -13.20 21.51
C GLY A 584 17.03 -11.95 21.36
N CYS A 585 17.00 -11.08 22.39
CA CYS A 585 17.65 -9.77 22.34
C CYS A 585 19.08 -9.73 22.92
N ALA A 586 19.60 -10.83 23.48
CA ALA A 586 20.83 -10.78 24.29
C ALA A 586 22.00 -10.16 23.53
N THR A 587 22.35 -10.70 22.38
CA THR A 587 23.47 -10.20 21.56
C THR A 587 23.22 -8.82 20.95
N ILE A 588 21.96 -8.46 20.70
CA ILE A 588 21.59 -7.13 20.17
C ILE A 588 21.80 -6.05 21.23
N MET A 589 21.48 -6.35 22.49
CA MET A 589 21.53 -5.39 23.61
C MET A 589 22.84 -5.45 24.40
N GLU A 590 23.74 -6.37 24.08
CA GLU A 590 25.03 -6.52 24.78
C GLU A 590 26.01 -5.41 24.42
N LEU A 591 26.01 -4.94 23.17
CA LEU A 591 26.88 -3.87 22.74
C LEU A 591 26.40 -2.52 23.29
N PRO A 592 27.22 -1.80 24.09
CA PRO A 592 26.83 -0.49 24.60
C PRO A 592 26.72 0.54 23.47
N ALA A 593 25.84 1.54 23.62
CA ALA A 593 25.54 2.51 22.58
C ALA A 593 26.78 3.27 22.07
N GLU A 594 27.74 3.48 22.93
CA GLU A 594 29.00 4.20 22.62
C GLU A 594 29.97 3.38 21.77
N ALA A 595 29.69 2.08 21.58
CA ALA A 595 30.54 1.17 20.79
C ALA A 595 30.06 1.01 19.33
N PHE A 596 28.92 1.62 18.96
CA PHE A 596 28.41 1.65 17.59
C PHE A 596 29.11 2.67 16.70
#